data_b13872e57a657711946c0cd2ee732a2d
#
_entry.id   b13872e57a657711946c0cd2ee732a2d
#
_cell.length_a   1.000
_cell.length_b   1.000
_cell.length_c   1.000
_cell.angle_alpha   90.00
_cell.angle_beta   90.00
_cell.angle_gamma   90.00
#
_symmetry.space_group_name_H-M   'P 1'
#
loop_
_entity.id
_entity.type
_entity.pdbx_description
1 polymer ?
#
loop_
_entity_poly.entity_id
_entity_poly.type
_entity_poly.pdbx_seq_one_letter_code
_entity_poly.pdbx_strand_id
1 'polypeptide(L)'
;MIEEMAASDKASAEFKAAAAKYIETKDDTKANTPATEALVAELEKAAADGCPTAPQVLAKKDYLAKKSVWIFGGDGWAYDIGYGGLDHVLASGENVNVMVFDTEMYSNTGGQASKASNIGEVCQFAAAGKEIGKKSLSEIAMQYGYVYVAQIALGANMAQALKVIKEAEAYNGPSLIIGYAPCELHGIATVSYTHLRAHET
;
A
#
# COMPACT_ATOMS: atom_id res chain seq x y z
N MET A 1 -6.62 -27.04 0.12
CA MET A 1 -5.47 -27.92 -0.28
C MET A 1 -4.45 -28.12 0.84
N ILE A 2 -3.75 -27.08 1.35
CA ILE A 2 -2.74 -27.28 2.44
C ILE A 2 -3.39 -27.83 3.71
N GLU A 3 -4.51 -27.25 4.13
CA GLU A 3 -5.28 -27.74 5.30
C GLU A 3 -5.78 -29.18 5.11
N GLU A 4 -6.27 -29.52 3.95
CA GLU A 4 -6.71 -30.88 3.61
C GLU A 4 -5.55 -31.87 3.61
N MET A 5 -4.39 -31.45 3.07
CA MET A 5 -3.17 -32.28 3.15
C MET A 5 -2.73 -32.49 4.60
N ALA A 6 -2.78 -31.43 5.43
CA ALA A 6 -2.41 -31.53 6.85
C ALA A 6 -3.39 -32.38 7.67
N ALA A 7 -4.66 -32.41 7.28
CA ALA A 7 -5.68 -33.25 7.92
C ALA A 7 -5.57 -34.75 7.53
N SER A 8 -4.77 -35.10 6.53
CA SER A 8 -4.58 -36.48 6.08
C SER A 8 -3.80 -37.31 7.09
N ASP A 9 -4.22 -38.57 7.31
CA ASP A 9 -3.48 -39.53 8.12
C ASP A 9 -2.11 -39.90 7.55
N LYS A 10 -1.90 -39.65 6.24
CA LYS A 10 -0.63 -39.90 5.54
C LYS A 10 0.37 -38.75 5.67
N ALA A 11 -0.05 -37.60 6.19
CA ALA A 11 0.84 -36.46 6.37
C ALA A 11 1.82 -36.67 7.53
N SER A 12 3.10 -36.39 7.29
CA SER A 12 4.13 -36.44 8.34
C SER A 12 3.85 -35.43 9.47
N ALA A 13 4.40 -35.67 10.63
CA ALA A 13 4.28 -34.74 11.77
C ALA A 13 4.93 -33.38 11.43
N GLU A 14 6.05 -33.40 10.71
CA GLU A 14 6.82 -32.25 10.27
C GLU A 14 5.98 -31.40 9.28
N PHE A 15 5.33 -32.04 8.30
CA PHE A 15 4.44 -31.34 7.37
C PHE A 15 3.25 -30.69 8.10
N LYS A 16 2.63 -31.42 9.04
CA LYS A 16 1.51 -30.89 9.85
C LYS A 16 1.94 -29.66 10.65
N ALA A 17 3.12 -29.71 11.27
CA ALA A 17 3.66 -28.57 12.02
C ALA A 17 3.98 -27.37 11.12
N ALA A 18 4.60 -27.59 9.97
CA ALA A 18 4.91 -26.55 8.99
C ALA A 18 3.63 -25.90 8.42
N ALA A 19 2.63 -26.71 8.08
CA ALA A 19 1.34 -26.24 7.59
C ALA A 19 0.59 -25.42 8.65
N ALA A 20 0.57 -25.87 9.91
CA ALA A 20 -0.04 -25.14 11.01
C ALA A 20 0.63 -23.76 11.22
N LYS A 21 1.98 -23.74 11.21
CA LYS A 21 2.75 -22.50 11.37
C LYS A 21 2.52 -21.53 10.21
N TYR A 22 2.46 -22.03 8.98
CA TYR A 22 2.14 -21.24 7.80
C TYR A 22 0.75 -20.61 7.91
N ILE A 23 -0.28 -21.36 8.30
CA ILE A 23 -1.65 -20.87 8.44
C ILE A 23 -1.75 -19.82 9.55
N GLU A 24 -1.08 -20.04 10.69
CA GLU A 24 -1.02 -19.09 11.80
C GLU A 24 -0.41 -17.75 11.39
N THR A 25 0.61 -17.79 10.54
CA THR A 25 1.41 -16.59 10.17
C THR A 25 1.03 -15.96 8.84
N LYS A 26 0.01 -16.46 8.14
CA LYS A 26 -0.35 -16.03 6.77
C LYS A 26 -0.51 -14.51 6.60
N ASP A 27 -0.91 -13.81 7.65
CA ASP A 27 -1.16 -12.37 7.64
C ASP A 27 0.01 -11.54 8.23
N ASP A 28 1.05 -12.18 8.74
CA ASP A 28 2.26 -11.54 9.27
C ASP A 28 3.42 -11.68 8.28
N THR A 29 3.79 -10.58 7.61
CA THR A 29 4.84 -10.57 6.58
C THR A 29 6.18 -11.11 7.08
N LYS A 30 6.57 -10.82 8.34
CA LYS A 30 7.87 -11.25 8.88
C LYS A 30 7.87 -12.72 9.26
N ALA A 31 6.80 -13.19 9.88
CA ALA A 31 6.69 -14.58 10.34
C ALA A 31 6.29 -15.52 9.19
N ASN A 32 5.56 -15.05 8.19
CA ASN A 32 5.10 -15.84 7.07
C ASN A 32 6.23 -16.30 6.15
N THR A 33 7.24 -15.47 5.88
CA THR A 33 8.34 -15.84 4.96
C THR A 33 9.07 -17.12 5.42
N PRO A 34 9.62 -17.22 6.64
CA PRO A 34 10.28 -18.45 7.07
C PRO A 34 9.31 -19.62 7.23
N ALA A 35 8.05 -19.38 7.59
CA ALA A 35 7.04 -20.43 7.65
C ALA A 35 6.68 -20.98 6.26
N THR A 36 6.66 -20.12 5.24
CA THR A 36 6.46 -20.53 3.84
C THR A 36 7.64 -21.35 3.33
N GLU A 37 8.87 -20.95 3.63
CA GLU A 37 10.07 -21.71 3.24
C GLU A 37 10.07 -23.11 3.87
N ALA A 38 9.74 -23.22 5.15
CA ALA A 38 9.61 -24.50 5.84
C ALA A 38 8.51 -25.37 5.22
N LEU A 39 7.34 -24.78 4.92
CA LEU A 39 6.25 -25.50 4.26
C LEU A 39 6.65 -26.00 2.86
N VAL A 40 7.34 -25.17 2.06
CA VAL A 40 7.81 -25.58 0.72
C VAL A 40 8.77 -26.74 0.80
N ALA A 41 9.70 -26.74 1.75
CA ALA A 41 10.63 -27.86 1.96
C ALA A 41 9.90 -29.18 2.28
N GLU A 42 8.87 -29.11 3.12
CA GLU A 42 8.05 -30.31 3.43
C GLU A 42 7.17 -30.73 2.24
N LEU A 43 6.66 -29.79 1.44
CA LEU A 43 5.93 -30.08 0.20
C LEU A 43 6.82 -30.78 -0.83
N GLU A 44 8.09 -30.39 -0.95
CA GLU A 44 9.07 -31.04 -1.85
C GLU A 44 9.33 -32.49 -1.41
N LYS A 45 9.46 -32.76 -0.10
CA LYS A 45 9.58 -34.13 0.43
C LYS A 45 8.32 -34.93 0.14
N ALA A 46 7.12 -34.39 0.44
CA ALA A 46 5.87 -35.06 0.19
C ALA A 46 5.66 -35.37 -1.31
N ALA A 47 6.13 -34.49 -2.21
CA ALA A 47 6.08 -34.75 -3.66
C ALA A 47 7.02 -35.91 -4.04
N ALA A 48 8.22 -35.98 -3.46
CA ALA A 48 9.16 -37.08 -3.69
C ALA A 48 8.62 -38.42 -3.18
N ASP A 49 7.85 -38.40 -2.07
CA ASP A 49 7.16 -39.55 -1.51
C ASP A 49 5.88 -39.96 -2.27
N GLY A 50 5.59 -39.28 -3.39
CA GLY A 50 4.49 -39.64 -4.29
C GLY A 50 3.13 -39.03 -3.92
N CYS A 51 3.07 -37.99 -3.10
CA CYS A 51 1.83 -37.27 -2.81
C CYS A 51 1.32 -36.56 -4.08
N PRO A 52 0.10 -36.86 -4.57
CA PRO A 52 -0.40 -36.32 -5.83
C PRO A 52 -0.77 -34.82 -5.74
N THR A 53 -1.00 -34.29 -4.55
CA THR A 53 -1.42 -32.91 -4.31
C THR A 53 -0.22 -31.97 -4.13
N ALA A 54 0.90 -32.47 -3.59
CA ALA A 54 2.08 -31.65 -3.32
C ALA A 54 2.65 -30.95 -4.57
N PRO A 55 2.77 -31.60 -5.75
CA PRO A 55 3.21 -30.92 -6.97
C PRO A 55 2.28 -29.81 -7.43
N GLN A 56 0.97 -29.93 -7.18
CA GLN A 56 -0.01 -28.91 -7.54
C GLN A 56 0.14 -27.64 -6.68
N VAL A 57 0.48 -27.80 -5.40
CA VAL A 57 0.77 -26.69 -4.50
C VAL A 57 2.11 -26.06 -4.86
N LEU A 58 3.14 -26.89 -5.10
CA LEU A 58 4.47 -26.43 -5.49
C LEU A 58 4.47 -25.63 -6.82
N ALA A 59 3.61 -25.98 -7.77
CA ALA A 59 3.44 -25.20 -9.01
C ALA A 59 2.96 -23.76 -8.74
N LYS A 60 2.45 -23.48 -7.54
CA LYS A 60 1.98 -22.18 -7.09
C LYS A 60 2.79 -21.63 -5.90
N LYS A 61 3.99 -22.15 -5.67
CA LYS A 61 4.80 -21.80 -4.48
C LYS A 61 5.07 -20.30 -4.36
N ASP A 62 5.19 -19.58 -5.48
CA ASP A 62 5.44 -18.15 -5.50
C ASP A 62 4.27 -17.32 -4.93
N TYR A 63 3.09 -17.93 -4.77
CA TYR A 63 1.90 -17.30 -4.18
C TYR A 63 1.68 -17.67 -2.71
N LEU A 64 2.51 -18.53 -2.12
CA LEU A 64 2.36 -18.94 -0.73
C LEU A 64 2.81 -17.85 0.25
N ALA A 65 3.93 -17.17 -0.05
CA ALA A 65 4.36 -16.06 0.78
C ALA A 65 3.40 -14.88 0.67
N LYS A 66 3.12 -14.21 1.80
CA LYS A 66 2.31 -13.01 1.82
C LYS A 66 2.87 -11.98 0.83
N LYS A 67 2.03 -11.50 -0.07
CA LYS A 67 2.40 -10.45 -1.03
C LYS A 67 2.02 -9.09 -0.48
N SER A 68 2.87 -8.12 -0.77
CA SER A 68 2.61 -6.70 -0.54
C SER A 68 2.09 -6.10 -1.84
N VAL A 69 0.93 -5.47 -1.78
CA VAL A 69 0.30 -4.82 -2.94
C VAL A 69 0.30 -3.32 -2.72
N TRP A 70 0.95 -2.59 -3.62
CA TRP A 70 1.05 -1.14 -3.59
C TRP A 70 0.49 -0.51 -4.84
N ILE A 71 -0.30 0.55 -4.66
CA ILE A 71 -0.78 1.42 -5.72
C ILE A 71 -0.12 2.78 -5.52
N PHE A 72 0.52 3.30 -6.56
CA PHE A 72 1.14 4.62 -6.55
C PHE A 72 0.44 5.52 -7.57
N GLY A 73 0.14 6.76 -7.17
CA GLY A 73 -0.47 7.73 -8.07
C GLY A 73 -0.34 9.17 -7.58
N GLY A 74 -0.53 10.12 -8.49
CA GLY A 74 -0.53 11.54 -8.19
C GLY A 74 -1.89 12.04 -7.68
N ASP A 75 -1.91 13.30 -7.28
CA ASP A 75 -3.12 13.96 -6.77
C ASP A 75 -4.21 14.10 -7.83
N GLY A 76 -3.88 14.42 -9.08
CA GLY A 76 -4.85 14.46 -10.16
C GLY A 76 -5.61 13.15 -10.35
N TRP A 77 -4.92 12.01 -10.16
CA TRP A 77 -5.58 10.72 -10.13
C TRP A 77 -6.42 10.56 -8.86
N ALA A 78 -5.83 10.70 -7.68
CA ALA A 78 -6.46 10.33 -6.43
C ALA A 78 -7.60 11.29 -6.01
N TYR A 79 -7.45 12.58 -6.27
CA TYR A 79 -8.43 13.60 -5.87
C TYR A 79 -9.51 13.85 -6.94
N ASP A 80 -9.22 13.56 -8.21
CA ASP A 80 -10.05 13.91 -9.37
C ASP A 80 -10.46 12.68 -10.19
N ILE A 81 -9.71 12.38 -11.25
CA ILE A 81 -10.17 11.45 -12.30
C ILE A 81 -10.25 9.99 -11.86
N GLY A 82 -9.44 9.57 -10.91
CA GLY A 82 -9.41 8.20 -10.38
C GLY A 82 -10.08 8.04 -9.01
N TYR A 83 -10.67 9.12 -8.48
CA TYR A 83 -11.24 9.10 -7.12
C TYR A 83 -12.28 7.99 -6.91
N GLY A 84 -13.18 7.77 -7.87
CA GLY A 84 -14.20 6.72 -7.75
C GLY A 84 -13.59 5.32 -7.67
N GLY A 85 -12.49 5.07 -8.41
CA GLY A 85 -11.74 3.81 -8.31
C GLY A 85 -10.98 3.68 -6.98
N LEU A 86 -10.38 4.76 -6.51
CA LEU A 86 -9.72 4.79 -5.20
C LEU A 86 -10.71 4.54 -4.07
N ASP A 87 -11.86 5.20 -4.10
CA ASP A 87 -12.94 4.99 -3.14
C ASP A 87 -13.39 3.53 -3.10
N HIS A 88 -13.57 2.89 -4.26
CA HIS A 88 -13.89 1.47 -4.35
C HIS A 88 -12.82 0.56 -3.75
N VAL A 89 -11.53 0.85 -4.01
CA VAL A 89 -10.40 0.09 -3.42
C VAL A 89 -10.43 0.19 -1.89
N LEU A 90 -10.62 1.40 -1.34
CA LEU A 90 -10.70 1.59 0.11
C LEU A 90 -11.94 0.89 0.70
N ALA A 91 -13.06 0.93 -0.01
CA ALA A 91 -14.32 0.29 0.40
C ALA A 91 -14.24 -1.26 0.37
N SER A 92 -13.35 -1.84 -0.42
CA SER A 92 -13.23 -3.29 -0.56
C SER A 92 -12.75 -4.00 0.72
N GLY A 93 -12.04 -3.29 1.61
CA GLY A 93 -11.42 -3.87 2.79
C GLY A 93 -10.19 -4.74 2.50
N GLU A 94 -9.77 -4.85 1.24
CA GLU A 94 -8.63 -5.66 0.81
C GLU A 94 -7.31 -5.08 1.34
N ASN A 95 -6.33 -5.96 1.56
CA ASN A 95 -5.00 -5.57 2.03
C ASN A 95 -4.17 -4.95 0.91
N VAL A 96 -4.40 -3.67 0.67
CA VAL A 96 -3.75 -2.88 -0.39
C VAL A 96 -3.25 -1.56 0.19
N ASN A 97 -2.00 -1.24 -0.06
CA ASN A 97 -1.39 0.02 0.32
C ASN A 97 -1.48 1.02 -0.83
N VAL A 98 -2.03 2.19 -0.59
CA VAL A 98 -2.11 3.27 -1.57
C VAL A 98 -1.21 4.42 -1.15
N MET A 99 -0.27 4.80 -2.00
CA MET A 99 0.58 5.98 -1.85
C MET A 99 0.17 7.04 -2.86
N VAL A 100 -0.31 8.16 -2.38
CA VAL A 100 -0.64 9.34 -3.20
C VAL A 100 0.49 10.34 -3.10
N PHE A 101 1.09 10.69 -4.23
CA PHE A 101 2.01 11.83 -4.32
C PHE A 101 1.19 13.10 -4.49
N ASP A 102 1.03 13.84 -3.40
CA ASP A 102 0.30 15.10 -3.38
C ASP A 102 1.20 16.23 -3.87
N THR A 103 1.16 16.48 -5.17
CA THR A 103 1.91 17.53 -5.84
C THR A 103 1.15 18.86 -5.93
N GLU A 104 -0.09 18.89 -5.40
CA GLU A 104 -0.98 20.04 -5.34
C GLU A 104 -1.44 20.56 -6.72
N MET A 105 -1.08 19.86 -7.82
CA MET A 105 -1.49 20.17 -9.20
C MET A 105 -1.30 18.96 -10.11
N TYR A 106 -1.90 18.97 -11.29
CA TYR A 106 -1.60 18.03 -12.36
C TYR A 106 -0.19 18.25 -12.91
N SER A 107 0.81 17.58 -12.36
CA SER A 107 2.21 17.77 -12.74
C SER A 107 2.51 17.29 -14.15
N ASN A 108 2.10 16.07 -14.52
CA ASN A 108 2.46 15.43 -15.79
C ASN A 108 1.90 16.15 -17.02
N THR A 109 0.79 16.87 -16.89
CA THR A 109 0.10 17.54 -18.00
C THR A 109 0.43 19.01 -18.11
N GLY A 110 1.19 19.58 -17.16
CA GLY A 110 1.68 20.94 -17.25
C GLY A 110 1.16 21.92 -16.20
N GLY A 111 0.82 21.46 -15.00
CA GLY A 111 0.54 22.33 -13.86
C GLY A 111 -0.89 22.86 -13.78
N GLN A 112 -1.88 22.06 -14.17
CA GLN A 112 -3.30 22.44 -14.04
C GLN A 112 -3.76 22.29 -12.59
N ALA A 113 -4.72 23.13 -12.18
CA ALA A 113 -5.36 23.04 -10.90
C ALA A 113 -6.05 21.69 -10.70
N SER A 114 -5.81 21.05 -9.57
CA SER A 114 -6.51 19.83 -9.12
C SER A 114 -7.38 20.13 -7.89
N LYS A 115 -8.13 19.14 -7.41
CA LYS A 115 -8.82 19.25 -6.11
C LYS A 115 -7.83 19.25 -4.93
N ALA A 116 -6.57 18.88 -5.17
CA ALA A 116 -5.49 18.97 -4.19
C ALA A 116 -4.83 20.36 -4.14
N SER A 117 -5.08 21.24 -5.12
CA SER A 117 -4.53 22.60 -5.11
C SER A 117 -5.18 23.42 -4.00
N ASN A 118 -4.38 24.24 -3.33
CA ASN A 118 -4.85 25.07 -2.21
C ASN A 118 -5.66 26.26 -2.68
N ILE A 119 -6.43 26.86 -1.78
CA ILE A 119 -7.10 28.13 -2.04
C ILE A 119 -6.06 29.22 -2.32
N GLY A 120 -6.30 30.05 -3.33
CA GLY A 120 -5.39 31.12 -3.76
C GLY A 120 -4.19 30.64 -4.59
N GLU A 121 -4.01 29.35 -4.79
CA GLU A 121 -2.90 28.80 -5.56
C GLU A 121 -3.05 29.09 -7.05
N VAL A 122 -2.01 29.62 -7.67
CA VAL A 122 -1.97 29.98 -9.10
C VAL A 122 -1.51 28.75 -9.89
N CYS A 123 -2.37 28.26 -10.75
CA CYS A 123 -2.13 27.09 -11.61
C CYS A 123 -2.72 27.35 -13.00
N GLN A 124 -2.44 26.47 -13.96
CA GLN A 124 -3.19 26.41 -15.21
C GLN A 124 -4.70 26.23 -14.90
N PHE A 125 -5.56 26.95 -15.58
CA PHE A 125 -7.01 27.09 -15.34
C PHE A 125 -7.39 27.76 -14.00
N ALA A 126 -6.43 28.28 -13.27
CA ALA A 126 -6.64 29.07 -12.06
C ALA A 126 -5.63 30.23 -12.01
N ALA A 127 -5.54 31.02 -13.07
CA ALA A 127 -4.57 32.11 -13.22
C ALA A 127 -4.74 33.26 -12.20
N ALA A 128 -5.97 33.46 -11.70
CA ALA A 128 -6.29 34.43 -10.66
C ALA A 128 -6.20 33.83 -9.23
N GLY A 129 -5.75 32.59 -9.11
CA GLY A 129 -5.78 31.80 -7.89
C GLY A 129 -7.03 30.92 -7.79
N LYS A 130 -6.86 29.72 -7.23
CA LYS A 130 -7.98 28.80 -7.04
C LYS A 130 -8.93 29.35 -5.97
N GLU A 131 -10.21 29.42 -6.29
CA GLU A 131 -11.26 29.99 -5.43
C GLU A 131 -11.74 29.03 -4.34
N ILE A 132 -11.65 27.71 -4.60
CA ILE A 132 -12.19 26.66 -3.74
C ILE A 132 -11.03 25.98 -2.99
N GLY A 133 -11.22 25.69 -1.71
CA GLY A 133 -10.25 25.01 -0.86
C GLY A 133 -9.88 23.60 -1.34
N LYS A 134 -8.77 23.10 -0.83
CA LYS A 134 -8.28 21.74 -1.06
C LYS A 134 -9.27 20.71 -0.54
N LYS A 135 -9.56 19.68 -1.34
CA LYS A 135 -10.31 18.50 -0.90
C LYS A 135 -9.49 17.73 0.16
N SER A 136 -10.08 17.42 1.29
CA SER A 136 -9.42 16.58 2.30
C SER A 136 -9.65 15.09 1.99
N LEU A 137 -8.72 14.50 1.26
CA LEU A 137 -8.79 13.07 0.90
C LEU A 137 -8.59 12.18 2.13
N SER A 138 -7.74 12.61 3.08
CA SER A 138 -7.51 11.89 4.33
C SER A 138 -8.77 11.81 5.19
N GLU A 139 -9.49 12.92 5.37
CA GLU A 139 -10.73 12.93 6.16
C GLU A 139 -11.82 12.07 5.52
N ILE A 140 -11.93 12.07 4.18
CA ILE A 140 -12.86 11.20 3.48
C ILE A 140 -12.51 9.72 3.73
N ALA A 141 -11.23 9.34 3.61
CA ALA A 141 -10.80 7.98 3.86
C ALA A 141 -10.99 7.55 5.33
N MET A 142 -10.82 8.46 6.28
CA MET A 142 -11.07 8.20 7.71
C MET A 142 -12.54 7.86 8.02
N GLN A 143 -13.50 8.30 7.19
CA GLN A 143 -14.91 7.97 7.37
C GLN A 143 -15.21 6.47 7.24
N TYR A 144 -14.36 5.70 6.57
CA TYR A 144 -14.49 4.24 6.52
C TYR A 144 -14.28 3.56 7.89
N GLY A 145 -13.54 4.18 8.81
CA GLY A 145 -13.30 3.68 10.17
C GLY A 145 -12.31 2.51 10.27
N TYR A 146 -12.01 1.82 9.16
CA TYR A 146 -11.09 0.68 9.08
C TYR A 146 -9.91 0.90 8.12
N VAL A 147 -9.82 2.05 7.47
CA VAL A 147 -8.68 2.40 6.60
C VAL A 147 -7.56 2.99 7.45
N TYR A 148 -6.34 2.47 7.31
CA TYR A 148 -5.17 3.13 7.88
C TYR A 148 -4.88 4.39 7.05
N VAL A 149 -4.87 5.56 7.68
CA VAL A 149 -4.64 6.83 6.99
C VAL A 149 -3.46 7.56 7.60
N ALA A 150 -2.53 7.99 6.76
CA ALA A 150 -1.38 8.79 7.20
C ALA A 150 -1.02 9.87 6.17
N GLN A 151 -0.46 10.97 6.68
CA GLN A 151 0.18 12.00 5.86
C GLN A 151 1.66 12.05 6.21
N ILE A 152 2.51 12.15 5.20
CA ILE A 152 3.97 12.24 5.35
C ILE A 152 4.53 13.36 4.50
N ALA A 153 5.60 13.96 5.00
CA ALA A 153 6.45 14.86 4.23
C ALA A 153 7.91 14.42 4.43
N LEU A 154 8.50 13.84 3.41
CA LEU A 154 9.82 13.22 3.49
C LEU A 154 10.90 14.19 3.96
N GLY A 155 10.85 15.45 3.46
CA GLY A 155 11.76 16.51 3.85
C GLY A 155 11.57 17.02 5.29
N ALA A 156 10.37 16.82 5.88
CA ALA A 156 10.09 17.24 7.26
C ALA A 156 10.61 16.21 8.27
N ASN A 157 10.26 14.94 8.06
CA ASN A 157 10.61 13.88 9.00
C ASN A 157 10.72 12.51 8.30
N MET A 158 11.95 12.16 7.92
CA MET A 158 12.26 10.87 7.32
C MET A 158 11.91 9.69 8.24
N ALA A 159 12.13 9.82 9.54
CA ALA A 159 11.86 8.76 10.50
C ALA A 159 10.35 8.48 10.59
N GLN A 160 9.52 9.52 10.58
CA GLN A 160 8.06 9.38 10.52
C GLN A 160 7.63 8.70 9.22
N ALA A 161 8.17 9.10 8.08
CA ALA A 161 7.85 8.50 6.79
C ALA A 161 8.15 6.99 6.77
N LEU A 162 9.33 6.59 7.26
CA LEU A 162 9.70 5.17 7.37
C LEU A 162 8.80 4.41 8.36
N LYS A 163 8.40 5.04 9.47
CA LYS A 163 7.49 4.45 10.44
C LYS A 163 6.12 4.19 9.79
N VAL A 164 5.54 5.18 9.11
CA VAL A 164 4.25 5.09 8.43
C VAL A 164 4.23 3.97 7.38
N ILE A 165 5.29 3.88 6.54
CA ILE A 165 5.40 2.81 5.54
C ILE A 165 5.41 1.42 6.21
N LYS A 166 6.15 1.27 7.32
CA LYS A 166 6.19 0.02 8.08
C LYS A 166 4.85 -0.31 8.75
N GLU A 167 4.14 0.69 9.25
CA GLU A 167 2.82 0.51 9.85
C GLU A 167 1.78 0.11 8.81
N ALA A 168 1.77 0.77 7.64
CA ALA A 168 0.89 0.42 6.53
C ALA A 168 1.15 -1.00 6.02
N GLU A 169 2.42 -1.41 5.89
CA GLU A 169 2.80 -2.76 5.47
C GLU A 169 2.39 -3.84 6.48
N ALA A 170 2.40 -3.49 7.77
CA ALA A 170 1.97 -4.39 8.84
C ALA A 170 0.45 -4.42 9.05
N TYR A 171 -0.26 -3.41 8.54
CA TYR A 171 -1.71 -3.32 8.68
C TYR A 171 -2.42 -4.33 7.77
N ASN A 172 -3.34 -5.09 8.33
CA ASN A 172 -4.11 -6.08 7.55
C ASN A 172 -5.44 -5.48 7.08
N GLY A 173 -5.37 -4.65 6.06
CA GLY A 173 -6.49 -3.92 5.48
C GLY A 173 -6.00 -2.82 4.53
N PRO A 174 -6.91 -2.01 3.97
CA PRO A 174 -6.52 -0.93 3.08
C PRO A 174 -5.82 0.20 3.82
N SER A 175 -4.74 0.69 3.23
CA SER A 175 -3.97 1.83 3.75
C SER A 175 -3.94 2.96 2.72
N LEU A 176 -4.09 4.19 3.18
CA LEU A 176 -3.91 5.40 2.37
C LEU A 176 -2.81 6.27 2.99
N ILE A 177 -1.74 6.45 2.27
CA ILE A 177 -0.65 7.36 2.64
C ILE A 177 -0.64 8.52 1.66
N ILE A 178 -0.73 9.75 2.15
CA ILE A 178 -0.61 10.96 1.36
C ILE A 178 0.76 11.54 1.60
N GLY A 179 1.63 11.46 0.59
CA GLY A 179 2.98 11.99 0.61
C GLY A 179 3.03 13.37 -0.02
N TYR A 180 3.33 14.39 0.78
CA TYR A 180 3.55 15.73 0.28
C TYR A 180 4.80 15.77 -0.60
N ALA A 181 4.62 16.10 -1.88
CA ALA A 181 5.64 16.08 -2.92
C ALA A 181 5.44 17.25 -3.89
N PRO A 182 5.75 18.49 -3.46
CA PRO A 182 5.45 19.70 -4.23
C PRO A 182 6.13 19.66 -5.61
N CYS A 183 5.43 20.16 -6.61
CA CYS A 183 5.88 20.18 -7.99
C CYS A 183 6.70 21.44 -8.27
N GLU A 184 7.79 21.31 -9.02
CA GLU A 184 8.62 22.45 -9.49
C GLU A 184 7.85 23.41 -10.41
N LEU A 185 6.75 22.97 -11.02
CA LEU A 185 5.86 23.81 -11.84
C LEU A 185 5.18 24.94 -11.05
N HIS A 186 5.22 24.89 -9.71
CA HIS A 186 4.87 26.04 -8.86
C HIS A 186 5.90 27.17 -8.89
N GLY A 187 6.96 27.07 -9.72
CA GLY A 187 8.01 28.07 -9.83
C GLY A 187 9.00 28.09 -8.66
N ILE A 188 9.08 27.01 -7.90
CA ILE A 188 9.88 26.90 -6.68
C ILE A 188 11.02 25.91 -6.91
N ALA A 189 12.25 26.32 -6.53
CA ALA A 189 13.40 25.41 -6.58
C ALA A 189 13.19 24.24 -5.60
N THR A 190 13.21 23.02 -6.11
CA THR A 190 12.82 21.78 -5.44
C THR A 190 13.39 21.60 -4.03
N VAL A 191 14.66 21.94 -3.82
CA VAL A 191 15.33 21.73 -2.53
C VAL A 191 14.88 22.75 -1.47
N SER A 192 14.74 24.02 -1.82
CA SER A 192 14.33 25.07 -0.90
C SER A 192 12.88 24.95 -0.45
N TYR A 193 12.02 24.49 -1.34
CA TYR A 193 10.59 24.35 -1.07
C TYR A 193 10.26 23.16 -0.15
N THR A 194 10.92 22.04 -0.37
CA THR A 194 10.74 20.85 0.48
C THR A 194 11.13 21.15 1.93
N HIS A 195 12.17 21.98 2.16
CA HIS A 195 12.57 22.37 3.50
C HIS A 195 11.66 23.42 4.15
N LEU A 196 11.16 24.40 3.38
CA LEU A 196 10.33 25.47 3.94
C LEU A 196 8.92 24.98 4.33
N ARG A 197 8.24 24.24 3.46
CA ARG A 197 6.89 23.72 3.75
C ARG A 197 6.86 22.51 4.68
N ALA A 198 7.94 21.79 4.78
CA ALA A 198 8.07 20.69 5.72
C ALA A 198 7.93 21.14 7.19
N HIS A 199 8.11 22.43 7.47
CA HIS A 199 7.94 23.02 8.80
C HIS A 199 6.54 23.60 9.05
N GLU A 200 5.67 23.64 8.04
CA GLU A 200 4.31 24.20 8.12
C GLU A 200 3.23 23.12 8.37
N THR A 201 3.59 21.85 8.33
CA THR A 201 2.76 20.70 8.62
C THR A 201 3.18 20.02 9.91
#